data_50328d28125d4b992c673c2fb7881694
#
_entry.id   50328d28125d4b992c673c2fb7881694
#
_cell.length_a   1.000
_cell.length_b   1.000
_cell.length_c   1.000
_cell.angle_alpha   90.00
_cell.angle_beta   90.00
_cell.angle_gamma   90.00
#
_symmetry.space_group_name_H-M   'P 1'
#
loop_
_entity.id
_entity.type
_entity.pdbx_description
1 polymer ?
#
loop_
_entity_poly.entity_id
_entity_poly.type
_entity_poly.pdbx_seq_one_letter_code
_entity_poly.pdbx_strand_id
1 'polypeptide(L)'
;MVLKVVGIVSSPRKEMNTDTLVTKALEGARSVGAETEKIYLNDLEIKPCQACDRFPAPDYCFYQDGMEKIYGALETADAIVIGAPAYFGLFSAQLKLLIDRSNCLAEMVTLPDGKLIFKSRLEKRKKGIFIWVANISKNPEHALVSIRIWCKYFANVELVETLVITDSDRGEGARKREELLHKAFELGVSLGQ
;
A
#
# COMPACT_ATOMS: atom_id res chain seq x y z
N MET A 1 -3.60 -23.33 -3.92
CA MET A 1 -4.35 -22.07 -4.22
C MET A 1 -3.33 -21.10 -4.78
N VAL A 2 -3.61 -20.41 -5.89
CA VAL A 2 -2.68 -19.39 -6.44
C VAL A 2 -2.76 -18.13 -5.56
N LEU A 3 -1.62 -17.64 -5.09
CA LEU A 3 -1.58 -16.41 -4.29
C LEU A 3 -1.82 -15.19 -5.19
N LYS A 4 -2.56 -14.21 -4.68
CA LYS A 4 -2.78 -12.92 -5.36
C LYS A 4 -1.97 -11.82 -4.68
N VAL A 5 -1.09 -11.17 -5.45
CA VAL A 5 -0.27 -10.04 -5.00
C VAL A 5 -0.71 -8.75 -5.69
N VAL A 6 -1.12 -7.75 -4.92
CA VAL A 6 -1.58 -6.47 -5.44
C VAL A 6 -0.52 -5.39 -5.23
N GLY A 7 -0.13 -4.73 -6.31
CA GLY A 7 0.75 -3.55 -6.29
C GLY A 7 -0.06 -2.26 -6.34
N ILE A 8 0.14 -1.39 -5.36
CA ILE A 8 -0.50 -0.06 -5.28
C ILE A 8 0.56 1.00 -5.54
N VAL A 9 0.44 1.72 -6.65
CA VAL A 9 1.34 2.80 -7.04
C VAL A 9 0.68 4.14 -6.74
N SER A 10 1.25 4.90 -5.80
CA SER A 10 0.72 6.22 -5.45
C SER A 10 1.43 7.39 -6.15
N SER A 11 2.45 7.09 -6.93
CA SER A 11 3.08 8.10 -7.78
C SER A 11 2.17 8.51 -8.93
N PRO A 12 2.00 9.81 -9.21
CA PRO A 12 1.28 10.26 -10.40
C PRO A 12 2.06 10.02 -11.69
N ARG A 13 3.36 9.74 -11.60
CA ARG A 13 4.23 9.52 -12.75
C ARG A 13 4.41 8.03 -13.02
N LYS A 14 3.79 7.54 -14.09
CA LYS A 14 3.95 6.18 -14.58
C LYS A 14 5.37 5.95 -15.11
N GLU A 15 5.83 4.71 -15.01
CA GLU A 15 7.13 4.24 -15.49
C GLU A 15 8.36 4.94 -14.85
N MET A 16 8.18 5.73 -13.78
CA MET A 16 9.26 6.33 -13.01
C MET A 16 9.61 5.48 -11.79
N ASN A 17 10.55 5.95 -10.95
CA ASN A 17 11.17 5.18 -9.87
C ASN A 17 10.21 4.33 -9.03
N THR A 18 9.13 4.92 -8.51
CA THR A 18 8.17 4.21 -7.65
C THR A 18 7.47 3.08 -8.41
N ASP A 19 6.97 3.39 -9.60
CA ASP A 19 6.28 2.42 -10.45
C ASP A 19 7.21 1.29 -10.90
N THR A 20 8.44 1.62 -11.31
CA THR A 20 9.45 0.65 -11.71
C THR A 20 9.71 -0.38 -10.61
N LEU A 21 9.87 0.07 -9.36
CA LEU A 21 10.16 -0.82 -8.24
C LEU A 21 8.95 -1.68 -7.84
N VAL A 22 7.74 -1.10 -7.82
CA VAL A 22 6.52 -1.89 -7.62
C VAL A 22 6.36 -2.93 -8.73
N THR A 23 6.60 -2.54 -9.99
CA THR A 23 6.54 -3.48 -11.12
C THR A 23 7.54 -4.61 -10.95
N LYS A 24 8.78 -4.33 -10.54
CA LYS A 24 9.79 -5.35 -10.29
C LYS A 24 9.41 -6.31 -9.16
N ALA A 25 8.81 -5.82 -8.09
CA ALA A 25 8.29 -6.68 -7.04
C ALA A 25 7.15 -7.58 -7.56
N LEU A 26 6.22 -7.05 -8.37
CA LEU A 26 5.18 -7.87 -8.98
C LEU A 26 5.72 -8.89 -9.97
N GLU A 27 6.78 -8.57 -10.72
CA GLU A 27 7.47 -9.53 -11.58
C GLU A 27 8.09 -10.67 -10.76
N GLY A 28 8.69 -10.36 -9.60
CA GLY A 28 9.20 -11.38 -8.67
C GLY A 28 8.10 -12.30 -8.16
N ALA A 29 6.97 -11.76 -7.70
CA ALA A 29 5.83 -12.57 -7.26
C ALA A 29 5.30 -13.46 -8.40
N ARG A 30 5.19 -12.92 -9.61
CA ARG A 30 4.73 -13.68 -10.78
C ARG A 30 5.68 -14.80 -11.16
N SER A 31 7.00 -14.62 -10.97
CA SER A 31 8.01 -15.64 -11.30
C SER A 31 7.87 -16.93 -10.49
N VAL A 32 7.21 -16.86 -9.33
CA VAL A 32 6.93 -18.02 -8.46
C VAL A 32 5.46 -18.46 -8.53
N GLY A 33 4.71 -17.99 -9.53
CA GLY A 33 3.36 -18.47 -9.83
C GLY A 33 2.23 -17.66 -9.22
N ALA A 34 2.50 -16.52 -8.58
CA ALA A 34 1.44 -15.67 -8.05
C ALA A 34 0.69 -14.91 -9.16
N GLU A 35 -0.61 -14.75 -9.00
CA GLU A 35 -1.40 -13.79 -9.77
C GLU A 35 -1.07 -12.37 -9.31
N THR A 36 -0.92 -11.44 -10.23
CA THR A 36 -0.55 -10.07 -9.88
C THR A 36 -1.47 -9.04 -10.51
N GLU A 37 -1.87 -8.05 -9.71
CA GLU A 37 -2.63 -6.88 -10.16
C GLU A 37 -1.85 -5.61 -9.80
N LYS A 38 -1.85 -4.60 -10.69
CA LYS A 38 -1.25 -3.29 -10.40
C LYS A 38 -2.29 -2.19 -10.50
N ILE A 39 -2.39 -1.38 -9.45
CA ILE A 39 -3.36 -0.29 -9.34
C ILE A 39 -2.60 1.03 -9.21
N TYR A 40 -2.90 1.98 -10.08
CA TYR A 40 -2.42 3.36 -9.99
C TYR A 40 -3.47 4.22 -9.29
N LEU A 41 -3.15 4.74 -8.10
CA LEU A 41 -4.09 5.59 -7.35
C LEU A 41 -4.42 6.89 -8.11
N ASN A 42 -3.49 7.39 -8.91
CA ASN A 42 -3.71 8.59 -9.70
C ASN A 42 -4.73 8.42 -10.83
N ASP A 43 -5.05 7.20 -11.21
CA ASP A 43 -6.07 6.90 -12.23
C ASP A 43 -7.48 6.75 -11.62
N LEU A 44 -7.58 6.83 -10.29
CA LEU A 44 -8.83 6.66 -9.56
C LEU A 44 -9.34 8.01 -9.06
N GLU A 45 -10.62 8.27 -9.28
CA GLU A 45 -11.32 9.36 -8.63
C GLU A 45 -11.71 8.95 -7.21
N ILE A 46 -10.98 9.44 -6.22
CA ILE A 46 -11.21 9.16 -4.80
C ILE A 46 -11.56 10.47 -4.09
N LYS A 47 -12.78 10.57 -3.58
CA LYS A 47 -13.22 11.71 -2.77
C LYS A 47 -12.57 11.68 -1.38
N PRO A 48 -12.21 12.83 -0.80
CA PRO A 48 -11.71 12.88 0.58
C PRO A 48 -12.72 12.30 1.59
N CYS A 49 -12.22 11.68 2.65
CA CYS A 49 -13.06 11.21 3.75
C CYS A 49 -13.80 12.38 4.43
N GLN A 50 -15.09 12.20 4.71
CA GLN A 50 -15.94 13.22 5.34
C GLN A 50 -16.20 12.93 6.82
N ALA A 51 -15.55 11.91 7.40
CA ALA A 51 -15.76 11.51 8.79
C ALA A 51 -17.26 11.38 9.16
N CYS A 52 -18.01 10.69 8.32
CA CYS A 52 -19.48 10.65 8.38
C CYS A 52 -20.03 9.62 9.38
N ASP A 53 -19.17 8.80 9.98
CA ASP A 53 -19.52 7.68 10.88
C ASP A 53 -20.57 6.70 10.31
N ARG A 54 -20.65 6.63 8.99
CA ARG A 54 -21.53 5.71 8.25
C ARG A 54 -20.70 4.59 7.65
N PHE A 55 -20.87 3.40 8.20
CA PHE A 55 -20.18 2.19 7.76
C PHE A 55 -21.23 1.15 7.32
N PRO A 56 -21.83 1.33 6.13
CA PRO A 56 -22.91 0.47 5.68
C PRO A 56 -22.39 -0.96 5.46
N ALA A 57 -23.02 -1.94 6.12
CA ALA A 57 -22.73 -3.34 5.87
C ALA A 57 -23.63 -3.84 4.70
N PRO A 58 -23.13 -4.68 3.77
CA PRO A 58 -21.79 -5.26 3.73
C PRO A 58 -20.68 -4.32 3.22
N ASP A 59 -21.05 -3.18 2.66
CA ASP A 59 -20.12 -2.21 2.08
C ASP A 59 -19.27 -1.53 3.17
N TYR A 60 -18.16 -0.91 2.75
CA TYR A 60 -17.28 -0.19 3.65
C TYR A 60 -17.64 1.29 3.75
N CYS A 61 -17.96 1.93 2.63
CA CYS A 61 -18.24 3.35 2.56
C CYS A 61 -19.48 3.62 1.70
N PHE A 62 -20.23 4.67 2.00
CA PHE A 62 -21.40 5.07 1.20
C PHE A 62 -21.03 5.83 -0.09
N TYR A 63 -19.77 6.28 -0.25
CA TYR A 63 -19.30 6.82 -1.51
C TYR A 63 -19.02 5.69 -2.49
N GLN A 64 -19.67 5.76 -3.64
CA GLN A 64 -19.38 4.92 -4.80
C GLN A 64 -18.38 5.65 -5.69
N ASP A 65 -17.09 5.35 -5.52
CA ASP A 65 -16.00 5.98 -6.25
C ASP A 65 -14.81 5.01 -6.42
N GLY A 66 -13.66 5.52 -6.84
CA GLY A 66 -12.48 4.69 -7.09
C GLY A 66 -11.99 3.84 -5.91
N MET A 67 -12.46 4.12 -4.67
CA MET A 67 -12.13 3.29 -3.50
C MET A 67 -12.73 1.89 -3.54
N GLU A 68 -13.84 1.67 -4.26
CA GLU A 68 -14.44 0.32 -4.38
C GLU A 68 -13.43 -0.68 -4.96
N LYS A 69 -12.64 -0.25 -5.96
CA LYS A 69 -11.55 -1.06 -6.51
C LYS A 69 -10.49 -1.41 -5.45
N ILE A 70 -10.17 -0.46 -4.58
CA ILE A 70 -9.18 -0.67 -3.51
C ILE A 70 -9.74 -1.61 -2.44
N TYR A 71 -11.00 -1.45 -2.03
CA TYR A 71 -11.63 -2.34 -1.06
C TYR A 71 -11.64 -3.78 -1.56
N GLY A 72 -12.10 -4.02 -2.80
CA GLY A 72 -12.08 -5.36 -3.40
C GLY A 72 -10.67 -5.95 -3.56
N ALA A 73 -9.68 -5.13 -3.89
CA ALA A 73 -8.29 -5.57 -3.94
C ALA A 73 -7.76 -5.97 -2.56
N LEU A 74 -8.06 -5.18 -1.51
CA LEU A 74 -7.66 -5.48 -0.14
C LEU A 74 -8.37 -6.71 0.44
N GLU A 75 -9.60 -7.00 0.03
CA GLU A 75 -10.31 -8.22 0.44
C GLU A 75 -9.69 -9.48 -0.16
N THR A 76 -9.34 -9.43 -1.44
CA THR A 76 -8.95 -10.61 -2.21
C THR A 76 -7.45 -10.89 -2.18
N ALA A 77 -6.60 -9.88 -1.96
CA ALA A 77 -5.15 -10.03 -1.94
C ALA A 77 -4.65 -10.97 -0.82
N ASP A 78 -3.60 -11.73 -1.12
CA ASP A 78 -2.78 -12.47 -0.15
C ASP A 78 -1.58 -11.63 0.32
N ALA A 79 -1.09 -10.78 -0.57
CA ALA A 79 -0.01 -9.84 -0.25
C ALA A 79 -0.18 -8.52 -1.00
N ILE A 80 0.42 -7.45 -0.48
CA ILE A 80 0.41 -6.14 -1.11
C ILE A 80 1.81 -5.52 -1.19
N VAL A 81 2.05 -4.79 -2.28
CA VAL A 81 3.23 -3.94 -2.48
C VAL A 81 2.75 -2.50 -2.62
N ILE A 82 3.14 -1.64 -1.70
CA ILE A 82 2.73 -0.24 -1.71
C ILE A 82 3.93 0.62 -2.09
N GLY A 83 3.85 1.33 -3.20
CA GLY A 83 4.89 2.26 -3.64
C GLY A 83 4.46 3.71 -3.49
N ALA A 84 5.29 4.53 -2.85
CA ALA A 84 5.02 5.95 -2.67
C ALA A 84 6.24 6.84 -2.86
N PRO A 85 6.10 7.96 -3.58
CA PRO A 85 7.11 9.00 -3.61
C PRO A 85 7.06 9.81 -2.31
N ALA A 86 8.22 10.32 -1.90
CA ALA A 86 8.32 11.23 -0.76
C ALA A 86 7.87 12.65 -1.16
N TYR A 87 6.86 13.16 -0.48
CA TYR A 87 6.43 14.56 -0.55
C TYR A 87 6.41 15.15 0.85
N PHE A 88 7.22 16.19 1.07
CA PHE A 88 7.33 16.87 2.37
C PHE A 88 7.60 15.93 3.56
N GLY A 89 8.43 14.90 3.35
CA GLY A 89 8.76 13.91 4.40
C GLY A 89 7.70 12.82 4.60
N LEU A 90 6.55 12.92 3.93
CA LEU A 90 5.47 11.92 3.91
C LEU A 90 5.45 11.18 2.56
N PHE A 91 4.28 10.81 2.12
CA PHE A 91 3.96 10.22 0.83
C PHE A 91 2.98 11.13 0.05
N SER A 92 2.67 10.76 -1.18
CA SER A 92 1.78 11.53 -2.04
C SER A 92 0.36 11.68 -1.48
N ALA A 93 -0.35 12.73 -1.89
CA ALA A 93 -1.74 12.96 -1.54
C ALA A 93 -2.65 11.78 -1.95
N GLN A 94 -2.35 11.11 -3.07
CA GLN A 94 -3.09 9.94 -3.54
C GLN A 94 -3.07 8.80 -2.50
N LEU A 95 -1.91 8.53 -1.88
CA LEU A 95 -1.83 7.52 -0.83
C LEU A 95 -2.53 7.99 0.44
N LYS A 96 -2.44 9.29 0.75
CA LYS A 96 -3.15 9.85 1.91
C LYS A 96 -4.67 9.73 1.75
N LEU A 97 -5.22 9.99 0.57
CA LEU A 97 -6.64 9.77 0.28
C LEU A 97 -7.05 8.33 0.53
N LEU A 98 -6.29 7.35 0.04
CA LEU A 98 -6.53 5.93 0.31
C LEU A 98 -6.55 5.63 1.81
N ILE A 99 -5.54 6.10 2.55
CA ILE A 99 -5.42 5.88 3.99
C ILE A 99 -6.61 6.48 4.74
N ASP A 100 -6.98 7.73 4.47
CA ASP A 100 -8.10 8.40 5.12
C ASP A 100 -9.44 7.74 4.79
N ARG A 101 -9.60 7.29 3.55
CA ARG A 101 -10.81 6.57 3.11
C ARG A 101 -10.88 5.14 3.63
N SER A 102 -9.79 4.62 4.19
CA SER A 102 -9.77 3.30 4.84
C SER A 102 -10.33 3.30 6.27
N ASN A 103 -10.77 4.45 6.80
CA ASN A 103 -11.34 4.53 8.16
C ASN A 103 -12.50 3.54 8.37
N CYS A 104 -13.31 3.31 7.35
CA CYS A 104 -14.41 2.34 7.36
C CYS A 104 -13.95 0.86 7.37
N LEU A 105 -12.67 0.56 7.11
CA LEU A 105 -12.13 -0.79 7.17
C LEU A 105 -11.82 -1.27 8.59
N ALA A 106 -12.03 -0.44 9.60
CA ALA A 106 -11.84 -0.84 10.99
C ALA A 106 -13.07 -0.52 11.83
N GLU A 107 -13.25 -1.31 12.86
CA GLU A 107 -14.19 -1.07 13.94
C GLU A 107 -13.43 -0.78 15.24
N MET A 108 -14.04 0.00 16.11
CA MET A 108 -13.51 0.25 17.44
C MET A 108 -14.06 -0.80 18.40
N VAL A 109 -13.19 -1.56 19.04
CA VAL A 109 -13.55 -2.62 19.98
C VAL A 109 -12.99 -2.32 21.35
N THR A 110 -13.76 -2.67 22.41
CA THR A 110 -13.31 -2.57 23.78
C THR A 110 -12.76 -3.92 24.22
N LEU A 111 -11.51 -3.95 24.68
CA LEU A 111 -10.90 -5.13 25.25
C LEU A 111 -11.45 -5.41 26.67
N PRO A 112 -11.24 -6.64 27.23
CA PRO A 112 -11.69 -6.98 28.57
C PRO A 112 -11.12 -6.07 29.69
N ASP A 113 -9.95 -5.47 29.44
CA ASP A 113 -9.31 -4.50 30.35
C ASP A 113 -9.86 -3.05 30.21
N GLY A 114 -10.89 -2.86 29.38
CA GLY A 114 -11.51 -1.57 29.11
C GLY A 114 -10.78 -0.71 28.06
N LYS A 115 -9.67 -1.19 27.48
CA LYS A 115 -8.92 -0.46 26.46
C LYS A 115 -9.63 -0.50 25.13
N LEU A 116 -9.75 0.65 24.48
CA LEU A 116 -10.26 0.79 23.11
C LEU A 116 -9.13 0.56 22.11
N ILE A 117 -9.39 -0.30 21.13
CA ILE A 117 -8.47 -0.53 20.00
C ILE A 117 -9.24 -0.51 18.67
N PHE A 118 -8.53 -0.22 17.59
CA PHE A 118 -9.05 -0.46 16.24
C PHE A 118 -8.75 -1.92 15.84
N LYS A 119 -9.76 -2.57 15.26
CA LYS A 119 -9.67 -3.90 14.68
C LYS A 119 -10.11 -3.85 13.24
N SER A 120 -9.30 -4.38 12.33
CA SER A 120 -9.67 -4.46 10.92
C SER A 120 -10.93 -5.31 10.71
N ARG A 121 -11.82 -4.85 9.84
CA ARG A 121 -12.97 -5.61 9.34
C ARG A 121 -12.58 -6.60 8.23
N LEU A 122 -11.37 -6.45 7.67
CA LEU A 122 -10.83 -7.39 6.68
C LEU A 122 -10.34 -8.65 7.40
N GLU A 123 -10.95 -9.80 7.10
CA GLU A 123 -10.64 -11.07 7.78
C GLU A 123 -9.25 -11.59 7.39
N LYS A 124 -8.93 -11.51 6.10
CA LYS A 124 -7.71 -12.07 5.54
C LYS A 124 -6.48 -11.26 5.96
N ARG A 125 -5.58 -11.89 6.74
CA ARG A 125 -4.26 -11.32 7.04
C ARG A 125 -3.36 -11.44 5.82
N LYS A 126 -2.66 -10.38 5.49
CA LYS A 126 -1.80 -10.25 4.32
C LYS A 126 -0.36 -9.97 4.72
N LYS A 127 0.60 -10.42 3.92
CA LYS A 127 1.96 -9.87 3.95
C LYS A 127 2.01 -8.56 3.16
N GLY A 128 2.90 -7.64 3.52
CA GLY A 128 3.04 -6.38 2.79
C GLY A 128 4.45 -5.85 2.74
N ILE A 129 4.76 -5.13 1.66
CA ILE A 129 6.00 -4.39 1.47
C ILE A 129 5.65 -2.93 1.22
N PHE A 130 6.40 -2.02 1.84
CA PHE A 130 6.32 -0.60 1.54
C PHE A 130 7.60 -0.12 0.85
N ILE A 131 7.46 0.50 -0.31
CA ILE A 131 8.54 1.09 -1.10
C ILE A 131 8.40 2.60 -1.04
N TRP A 132 9.31 3.27 -0.33
CA TRP A 132 9.34 4.72 -0.21
C TRP A 132 10.50 5.30 -1.01
N VAL A 133 10.20 6.19 -1.95
CA VAL A 133 11.17 6.74 -2.89
C VAL A 133 11.31 8.23 -2.69
N ALA A 134 12.48 8.67 -2.25
CA ALA A 134 12.81 10.07 -2.01
C ALA A 134 14.00 10.51 -2.86
N ASN A 135 14.00 11.80 -3.20
CA ASN A 135 15.16 12.44 -3.85
C ASN A 135 16.05 13.17 -2.83
N ILE A 136 15.43 13.97 -1.96
CA ILE A 136 16.13 14.84 -1.01
C ILE A 136 15.93 14.39 0.43
N SER A 137 14.72 13.95 0.77
CA SER A 137 14.41 13.50 2.14
C SER A 137 15.12 12.19 2.44
N LYS A 138 15.83 12.15 3.58
CA LYS A 138 16.54 10.93 4.01
C LYS A 138 15.83 10.21 5.16
N ASN A 139 14.83 10.84 5.77
CA ASN A 139 14.13 10.28 6.92
C ASN A 139 12.69 9.88 6.55
N PRO A 140 12.38 8.57 6.48
CA PRO A 140 11.05 8.06 6.19
C PRO A 140 10.12 7.96 7.42
N GLU A 141 10.57 8.29 8.64
CA GLU A 141 9.88 7.94 9.88
C GLU A 141 8.41 8.41 9.92
N HIS A 142 8.12 9.63 9.49
CA HIS A 142 6.74 10.12 9.47
C HIS A 142 5.85 9.32 8.51
N ALA A 143 6.38 8.94 7.36
CA ALA A 143 5.68 8.08 6.40
C ALA A 143 5.49 6.67 6.98
N LEU A 144 6.53 6.11 7.62
CA LEU A 144 6.50 4.76 8.20
C LEU A 144 5.50 4.63 9.34
N VAL A 145 5.41 5.63 10.22
CA VAL A 145 4.41 5.62 11.32
C VAL A 145 3.00 5.49 10.74
N SER A 146 2.65 6.33 9.76
CA SER A 146 1.31 6.32 9.14
C SER A 146 1.03 5.00 8.42
N ILE A 147 1.99 4.47 7.68
CA ILE A 147 1.84 3.18 6.96
C ILE A 147 1.70 2.02 7.93
N ARG A 148 2.50 1.96 9.01
CA ARG A 148 2.41 0.89 10.02
C ARG A 148 1.04 0.89 10.71
N ILE A 149 0.51 2.06 11.05
CA ILE A 149 -0.84 2.20 11.64
C ILE A 149 -1.89 1.69 10.65
N TRP A 150 -1.86 2.15 9.41
CA TRP A 150 -2.81 1.74 8.38
C TRP A 150 -2.73 0.24 8.10
N CYS A 151 -1.54 -0.30 7.90
CA CYS A 151 -1.33 -1.73 7.68
C CYS A 151 -1.91 -2.57 8.80
N LYS A 152 -1.55 -2.24 10.05
CA LYS A 152 -1.91 -3.06 11.22
C LYS A 152 -3.41 -3.02 11.55
N TYR A 153 -3.99 -1.83 11.57
CA TYR A 153 -5.32 -1.63 12.15
C TYR A 153 -6.45 -1.54 11.13
N PHE A 154 -6.13 -1.22 9.87
CA PHE A 154 -7.13 -1.00 8.83
C PHE A 154 -7.04 -2.02 7.69
N ALA A 155 -5.88 -2.21 7.10
CA ALA A 155 -5.70 -3.11 5.96
C ALA A 155 -5.48 -4.58 6.32
N ASN A 156 -5.29 -4.92 7.60
CA ASN A 156 -4.91 -6.26 8.11
C ASN A 156 -3.66 -6.80 7.41
N VAL A 157 -2.62 -5.97 7.35
CA VAL A 157 -1.36 -6.26 6.67
C VAL A 157 -0.22 -6.33 7.70
N GLU A 158 0.53 -7.42 7.65
CA GLU A 158 1.83 -7.52 8.28
C GLU A 158 2.89 -6.92 7.35
N LEU A 159 3.41 -5.76 7.72
CA LEU A 159 4.48 -5.12 6.97
C LEU A 159 5.79 -5.88 7.24
N VAL A 160 6.19 -6.74 6.29
CA VAL A 160 7.36 -7.61 6.44
C VAL A 160 8.65 -6.92 6.07
N GLU A 161 8.61 -5.93 5.17
CA GLU A 161 9.79 -5.18 4.75
C GLU A 161 9.43 -3.76 4.30
N THR A 162 10.40 -2.86 4.43
CA THR A 162 10.35 -1.50 3.90
C THR A 162 11.58 -1.20 3.07
N LEU A 163 11.39 -0.94 1.79
CA LEU A 163 12.46 -0.53 0.90
C LEU A 163 12.50 1.00 0.83
N VAL A 164 13.49 1.58 1.49
CA VAL A 164 13.72 3.04 1.51
C VAL A 164 14.78 3.39 0.50
N ILE A 165 14.42 4.22 -0.48
CA ILE A 165 15.34 4.72 -1.50
C ILE A 165 15.47 6.22 -1.33
N THR A 166 16.69 6.63 -1.03
CA THR A 166 17.10 8.03 -0.98
C THR A 166 17.99 8.33 -2.19
N ASP A 167 18.18 9.60 -2.50
CA ASP A 167 19.03 10.04 -3.60
C ASP A 167 18.59 9.46 -4.97
N SER A 168 17.29 9.25 -5.16
CA SER A 168 16.75 8.88 -6.46
C SER A 168 16.76 10.09 -7.38
N ASP A 169 17.37 9.98 -8.54
CA ASP A 169 17.28 11.01 -9.58
C ASP A 169 15.80 11.29 -9.92
N ARG A 170 15.54 12.51 -10.41
CA ARG A 170 14.17 12.98 -10.73
C ARG A 170 13.49 12.19 -11.86
N GLY A 171 13.46 10.87 -11.79
CA GLY A 171 12.68 10.11 -12.76
C GLY A 171 13.14 8.67 -12.93
N GLU A 172 14.34 8.42 -13.44
CA GLU A 172 14.75 7.09 -13.90
C GLU A 172 15.84 6.43 -13.05
N GLY A 173 16.24 7.03 -11.93
CA GLY A 173 17.38 6.54 -11.13
C GLY A 173 17.24 5.08 -10.69
N ALA A 174 16.03 4.62 -10.41
CA ALA A 174 15.81 3.22 -10.05
C ALA A 174 16.10 2.26 -11.20
N ARG A 175 15.80 2.63 -12.45
CA ARG A 175 16.07 1.79 -13.64
C ARG A 175 17.54 1.55 -13.89
N LYS A 176 18.41 2.44 -13.42
CA LYS A 176 19.87 2.38 -13.60
C LYS A 176 20.59 1.67 -12.46
N ARG A 177 19.84 1.26 -11.42
CA ARG A 177 20.39 0.64 -10.21
C ARG A 177 19.94 -0.82 -10.11
N GLU A 178 20.71 -1.71 -10.75
CA GLU A 178 20.40 -3.14 -10.81
C GLU A 178 20.21 -3.77 -9.44
N GLU A 179 21.00 -3.38 -8.44
CA GLU A 179 20.87 -3.84 -7.05
C GLU A 179 19.48 -3.55 -6.45
N LEU A 180 18.91 -2.35 -6.74
CA LEU A 180 17.57 -1.99 -6.25
C LEU A 180 16.46 -2.77 -6.98
N LEU A 181 16.63 -2.95 -8.28
CA LEU A 181 15.71 -3.76 -9.08
C LEU A 181 15.74 -5.21 -8.62
N HIS A 182 16.93 -5.76 -8.38
CA HIS A 182 17.09 -7.11 -7.84
C HIS A 182 16.45 -7.24 -6.47
N LYS A 183 16.73 -6.32 -5.54
CA LYS A 183 16.12 -6.33 -4.20
C LYS A 183 14.60 -6.24 -4.27
N ALA A 184 14.03 -5.38 -5.11
CA ALA A 184 12.58 -5.30 -5.29
C ALA A 184 11.99 -6.61 -5.84
N PHE A 185 12.69 -7.25 -6.80
CA PHE A 185 12.30 -8.54 -7.36
C PHE A 185 12.29 -9.64 -6.28
N GLU A 186 13.36 -9.78 -5.50
CA GLU A 186 13.50 -10.78 -4.43
C GLU A 186 12.40 -10.60 -3.35
N LEU A 187 12.09 -9.35 -2.99
CA LEU A 187 10.98 -9.06 -2.09
C LEU A 187 9.64 -9.52 -2.67
N GLY A 188 9.46 -9.36 -3.98
CA GLY A 188 8.29 -9.88 -4.67
C GLY A 188 8.21 -11.41 -4.65
N VAL A 189 9.33 -12.09 -4.88
CA VAL A 189 9.44 -13.57 -4.75
C VAL A 189 8.98 -14.01 -3.37
N SER A 190 9.42 -13.35 -2.30
CA SER A 190 9.07 -13.69 -0.92
C SER A 190 7.58 -13.48 -0.59
N LEU A 191 6.87 -12.61 -1.34
CA LEU A 191 5.44 -12.40 -1.18
C LEU A 191 4.60 -13.42 -1.95
N GLY A 192 5.15 -14.01 -3.01
CA GLY A 192 4.47 -15.00 -3.85
C GLY A 192 4.60 -16.44 -3.35
N GLN A 193 5.34 -16.64 -2.27
CA GLN A 193 5.55 -17.92 -1.57
C GLN A 193 4.74 -17.96 -0.27
#